data_12bdbfe8112b6a78d4e8903918c7b8eb
#
_entry.id   12bdbfe8112b6a78d4e8903918c7b8eb
#
_cell.length_a   1.000
_cell.length_b   1.000
_cell.length_c   1.000
_cell.angle_alpha   90.00
_cell.angle_beta   90.00
_cell.angle_gamma   90.00
#
_symmetry.space_group_name_H-M   'P 1'
#
loop_
_entity.id
_entity.type
_entity.pdbx_description
1 polymer ?
#
loop_
_entity_poly.entity_id
_entity_poly.type
_entity_poly.pdbx_seq_one_letter_code
_entity_poly.pdbx_strand_id
1 'polypeptide(L)'
;MKIKHLFIGIVLAANLFAATAQEVKKTYFVSKPGTLISMMTEEEANQVTHLTLTGKINAVDFKHLRDEFKNLQVLDIANASISMYSGKEG
;
A
#
# COMPACT_ATOMS: atom_id res chain seq x y z
N MET A 1 30.83 9.44 17.58
CA MET A 1 30.54 9.53 17.62
C MET A 1 30.35 9.70 17.94
N LYS A 2 30.11 9.96 18.07
CA LYS A 2 29.65 10.09 18.35
C LYS A 2 29.15 10.71 18.26
N ILE A 3 28.95 11.24 18.24
CA ILE A 3 28.21 11.88 18.24
C ILE A 3 27.21 11.66 17.84
N LYS A 4 27.13 11.41 17.32
CA LYS A 4 26.19 11.15 16.93
C LYS A 4 25.29 10.74 17.61
N HIS A 5 25.36 10.36 18.35
CA HIS A 5 24.46 9.92 19.07
C HIS A 5 23.88 10.78 19.90
N LEU A 6 24.38 11.59 20.14
CA LEU A 6 23.93 12.41 20.94
C LEU A 6 22.83 13.12 20.49
N PHE A 7 22.76 13.56 19.37
CA PHE A 7 21.68 14.32 18.96
C PHE A 7 20.46 13.49 18.85
N ILE A 8 20.60 12.25 19.08
CA ILE A 8 19.49 11.43 19.08
C ILE A 8 18.50 11.81 20.09
N GLY A 9 18.89 12.30 21.21
CA GLY A 9 17.95 12.66 22.21
C GLY A 9 17.01 13.72 21.77
N ILE A 10 17.45 14.60 20.94
CA ILE A 10 16.59 15.63 20.52
C ILE A 10 15.62 15.14 19.56
N VAL A 11 16.00 14.21 18.79
CA VAL A 11 15.11 13.69 17.83
C VAL A 11 13.95 13.03 18.47
N LEU A 12 14.07 12.60 19.69
CA LEU A 12 13.00 12.00 20.36
C LEU A 12 11.77 12.84 20.42
N ALA A 13 11.96 14.07 20.64
CA ALA A 13 10.81 14.92 20.74
C ALA A 13 10.08 14.94 19.44
N ALA A 14 10.79 14.93 18.38
CA ALA A 14 10.14 14.95 17.11
C ALA A 14 9.49 13.65 16.83
N ASN A 15 9.98 12.61 17.40
CA ASN A 15 9.37 11.33 17.18
C ASN A 15 7.99 11.20 17.71
N LEU A 16 7.62 12.03 18.63
CA LEU A 16 6.29 12.00 19.12
C LEU A 16 5.33 12.37 18.03
N PHE A 17 5.76 13.22 17.14
CA PHE A 17 4.89 13.57 16.07
C PHE A 17 4.97 12.56 15.01
N ALA A 18 6.04 11.84 14.96
CA ALA A 18 6.14 10.81 13.98
C ALA A 18 5.18 9.70 14.25
N ALA A 19 4.57 9.73 15.38
CA ALA A 19 3.57 8.74 15.67
C ALA A 19 2.40 8.92 14.74
N THR A 20 2.29 10.06 14.11
CA THR A 20 1.25 10.21 13.14
C THR A 20 1.62 9.40 11.94
N ALA A 21 0.67 9.05 11.18
CA ALA A 21 0.85 8.17 10.06
C ALA A 21 1.85 8.69 9.08
N GLN A 22 2.75 7.86 8.67
CA GLN A 22 3.63 8.19 7.59
C GLN A 22 2.98 7.82 6.30
N GLU A 23 3.25 8.57 5.27
CA GLU A 23 2.79 8.22 3.94
C GLU A 23 3.65 7.11 3.38
N VAL A 24 3.02 6.05 2.93
CA VAL A 24 3.71 4.97 2.25
C VAL A 24 3.09 4.86 0.86
N LYS A 25 3.79 5.31 -0.14
CA LYS A 25 3.29 5.36 -1.51
C LYS A 25 3.89 4.24 -2.32
N LYS A 26 3.05 3.49 -2.99
CA LYS A 26 3.50 2.38 -3.83
C LYS A 26 2.77 2.40 -5.16
N THR A 27 3.46 1.93 -6.19
CA THR A 27 2.88 1.79 -7.52
C THR A 27 3.15 0.37 -8.00
N TYR A 28 2.10 -0.29 -8.46
CA TYR A 28 2.23 -1.64 -8.99
C TYR A 28 1.60 -1.74 -10.37
N PHE A 29 2.28 -2.46 -11.25
CA PHE A 29 1.73 -2.77 -12.56
C PHE A 29 1.20 -4.21 -12.50
N VAL A 30 -0.09 -4.39 -12.69
CA VAL A 30 -0.73 -5.70 -12.61
C VAL A 30 -0.91 -6.21 -14.03
N SER A 31 -0.07 -7.15 -14.44
CA SER A 31 -0.13 -7.64 -15.81
C SER A 31 -1.27 -8.61 -16.04
N LYS A 32 -1.65 -9.34 -15.01
CA LYS A 32 -2.77 -10.27 -15.09
C LYS A 32 -3.80 -9.95 -14.04
N PRO A 33 -5.07 -9.84 -14.41
CA PRO A 33 -6.11 -9.55 -13.43
C PRO A 33 -6.14 -10.60 -12.33
N GLY A 34 -6.29 -10.17 -11.11
CA GLY A 34 -6.41 -11.08 -9.97
C GLY A 34 -5.08 -11.45 -9.33
N THR A 35 -3.98 -10.87 -9.75
CA THR A 35 -2.67 -11.26 -9.23
C THR A 35 -2.04 -10.26 -8.29
N LEU A 36 -2.74 -9.20 -7.94
CA LEU A 36 -2.17 -8.21 -7.04
C LEU A 36 -1.71 -8.84 -5.73
N ILE A 37 -2.46 -9.80 -5.23
CA ILE A 37 -2.15 -10.43 -3.96
C ILE A 37 -0.78 -11.10 -3.96
N SER A 38 -0.29 -11.53 -5.10
CA SER A 38 0.99 -12.20 -5.17
C SER A 38 2.16 -11.24 -5.35
N MET A 39 1.89 -9.94 -5.44
CA MET A 39 2.93 -8.96 -5.71
C MET A 39 3.54 -8.40 -4.44
N MET A 40 2.96 -8.67 -3.29
CA MET A 40 3.46 -8.13 -2.03
C MET A 40 3.05 -9.02 -0.89
N THR A 41 3.69 -8.87 0.25
CA THR A 41 3.28 -9.60 1.44
C THR A 41 2.12 -8.88 2.11
N GLU A 42 1.46 -9.57 3.00
CA GLU A 42 0.37 -8.99 3.77
C GLU A 42 0.86 -7.80 4.59
N GLU A 43 2.03 -7.91 5.14
CA GLU A 43 2.60 -6.82 5.93
C GLU A 43 2.83 -5.60 5.07
N GLU A 44 3.31 -5.79 3.86
CA GLU A 44 3.54 -4.67 2.96
C GLU A 44 2.23 -4.01 2.59
N ALA A 45 1.21 -4.81 2.32
CA ALA A 45 -0.09 -4.26 1.96
C ALA A 45 -0.67 -3.44 3.10
N ASN A 46 -0.50 -3.90 4.31
CA ASN A 46 -1.03 -3.19 5.48
C ASN A 46 -0.38 -1.84 5.72
N GLN A 47 0.80 -1.62 5.20
CA GLN A 47 1.53 -0.38 5.44
C GLN A 47 1.25 0.68 4.39
N VAL A 48 0.70 0.32 3.26
CA VAL A 48 0.52 1.27 2.17
C VAL A 48 -0.61 2.22 2.47
N THR A 49 -0.36 3.51 2.33
CA THR A 49 -1.38 4.53 2.51
C THR A 49 -1.83 5.12 1.19
N HIS A 50 -0.97 5.14 0.19
CA HIS A 50 -1.29 5.70 -1.13
C HIS A 50 -0.86 4.69 -2.18
N LEU A 51 -1.81 4.16 -2.91
CA LEU A 51 -1.54 3.10 -3.86
C LEU A 51 -1.95 3.51 -5.26
N THR A 52 -1.07 3.31 -6.21
CA THR A 52 -1.37 3.50 -7.63
C THR A 52 -1.28 2.15 -8.31
N LEU A 53 -2.32 1.80 -9.03
CA LEU A 53 -2.34 0.57 -9.79
C LEU A 53 -2.47 0.89 -11.26
N THR A 54 -1.69 0.19 -12.08
CA THR A 54 -1.81 0.26 -13.53
C THR A 54 -1.92 -1.15 -14.04
N GLY A 55 -2.23 -1.29 -15.31
CA GLY A 55 -2.37 -2.61 -15.92
C GLY A 55 -3.82 -3.05 -15.87
N LYS A 56 -4.05 -4.32 -15.55
CA LYS A 56 -5.39 -4.91 -15.57
C LYS A 56 -5.75 -5.48 -14.22
N ILE A 57 -6.88 -5.09 -13.70
CA ILE A 57 -7.34 -5.55 -12.39
C ILE A 57 -8.77 -6.06 -12.51
N ASN A 58 -9.19 -6.85 -11.56
CA ASN A 58 -10.57 -7.36 -11.54
C ASN A 58 -11.09 -7.44 -10.11
N ALA A 59 -12.22 -8.07 -9.92
CA ALA A 59 -12.87 -8.14 -8.60
C ALA A 59 -12.00 -8.84 -7.56
N VAL A 60 -11.16 -9.77 -7.96
CA VAL A 60 -10.28 -10.44 -7.02
C VAL A 60 -9.27 -9.44 -6.45
N ASP A 61 -8.78 -8.54 -7.28
CA ASP A 61 -7.86 -7.50 -6.84
C ASP A 61 -8.55 -6.53 -5.88
N PHE A 62 -9.80 -6.19 -6.17
CA PHE A 62 -10.55 -5.31 -5.28
C PHE A 62 -10.82 -5.97 -3.93
N LYS A 63 -11.03 -7.29 -3.93
CA LYS A 63 -11.20 -8.00 -2.68
C LYS A 63 -9.93 -7.93 -1.85
N HIS A 64 -8.79 -8.11 -2.49
CA HIS A 64 -7.50 -8.00 -1.81
C HIS A 64 -7.30 -6.59 -1.26
N LEU A 65 -7.66 -5.58 -2.02
CA LEU A 65 -7.56 -4.20 -1.56
C LEU A 65 -8.41 -3.98 -0.32
N ARG A 66 -9.63 -4.51 -0.34
CA ARG A 66 -10.55 -4.34 0.78
C ARG A 66 -10.02 -5.05 2.03
N ASP A 67 -9.46 -6.24 1.87
CA ASP A 67 -9.14 -7.09 3.01
C ASP A 67 -7.74 -6.85 3.56
N GLU A 68 -6.80 -6.45 2.71
CA GLU A 68 -5.41 -6.39 3.13
C GLU A 68 -4.83 -4.99 3.25
N PHE A 69 -5.34 -4.04 2.52
CA PHE A 69 -4.80 -2.68 2.55
C PHE A 69 -5.53 -1.86 3.60
N LYS A 70 -5.30 -2.21 4.86
CA LYS A 70 -6.11 -1.67 5.97
C LYS A 70 -5.83 -0.22 6.30
N ASN A 71 -4.70 0.30 5.86
CA ASN A 71 -4.35 1.69 6.11
C ASN A 71 -4.42 2.54 4.86
N LEU A 72 -5.02 2.02 3.81
CA LEU A 72 -5.10 2.74 2.55
C LEU A 72 -5.97 3.98 2.66
N GLN A 73 -5.45 5.09 2.25
CA GLN A 73 -6.15 6.37 2.27
C GLN A 73 -6.46 6.85 0.86
N VAL A 74 -5.60 6.55 -0.09
CA VAL A 74 -5.77 6.99 -1.47
C VAL A 74 -5.50 5.84 -2.42
N LEU A 75 -6.42 5.60 -3.32
CA LEU A 75 -6.27 4.59 -4.35
C LEU A 75 -6.41 5.25 -5.71
N ASP A 76 -5.36 5.18 -6.51
CA ASP A 76 -5.37 5.75 -7.86
C ASP A 76 -5.37 4.62 -8.86
N ILE A 77 -6.47 4.45 -9.56
CA ILE A 77 -6.59 3.45 -10.61
C ILE A 77 -6.93 4.08 -11.94
N ALA A 78 -6.62 5.35 -12.09
CA ALA A 78 -6.98 6.08 -13.30
C ALA A 78 -6.41 5.46 -14.56
N ASN A 79 -5.25 4.83 -14.45
CA ASN A 79 -4.60 4.21 -15.61
C ASN A 79 -4.68 2.69 -15.60
N ALA A 80 -5.59 2.13 -14.83
CA ALA A 80 -5.79 0.70 -14.82
C ALA A 80 -7.04 0.35 -15.62
N SER A 81 -7.05 -0.83 -16.20
CA SER A 81 -8.23 -1.36 -16.88
C SER A 81 -8.90 -2.36 -15.97
N ILE A 82 -10.20 -2.28 -15.88
CA ILE A 82 -10.96 -3.18 -15.02
C ILE A 82 -11.55 -4.29 -15.87
N SER A 83 -11.17 -5.51 -15.54
CA SER A 83 -11.61 -6.68 -16.30
C SER A 83 -12.78 -7.36 -15.62
N MET A 84 -13.61 -8.00 -16.41
CA MET A 84 -14.72 -8.75 -15.86
C MET A 84 -14.23 -9.94 -15.10
N TYR A 85 -14.94 -10.30 -14.07
CA TYR A 85 -14.67 -11.49 -13.30
C TYR A 85 -16.00 -12.20 -12.99
N SER A 86 -16.04 -13.49 -13.25
CA SER A 86 -17.22 -14.27 -12.95
C SER A 86 -16.84 -15.30 -11.95
N GLY A 87 -17.18 -15.12 -10.73
CA GLY A 87 -16.84 -16.05 -9.68
C GLY A 87 -17.39 -15.59 -8.37
N LYS A 88 -16.99 -16.26 -7.30
CA LYS A 88 -17.56 -15.98 -6.00
C LYS A 88 -16.80 -14.93 -5.25
N GLU A 89 -15.65 -14.56 -5.69
CA GLU A 89 -14.83 -13.64 -4.95
C GLU A 89 -14.99 -12.25 -5.44
N GLY A 90 -15.85 -11.78 -5.92
CA GLY A 90 -16.00 -10.45 -6.41
C GLY A 90 -16.72 -9.51 -5.51
#